data_d5247c1dd2b24c66a666904dcd31ad0f
#
_entry.id   d5247c1dd2b24c66a666904dcd31ad0f
#
_cell.length_a   1.000
_cell.length_b   1.000
_cell.length_c   1.000
_cell.angle_alpha   90.00
_cell.angle_beta   90.00
_cell.angle_gamma   90.00
#
_symmetry.space_group_name_H-M   'P 1'
#
loop_
_entity.id
_entity.type
_entity.pdbx_description
1 polymer ?
#
loop_
_entity_poly.entity_id
_entity_poly.type
_entity_poly.pdbx_seq_one_letter_code
_entity_poly.pdbx_strand_id
1 'polypeptide(L)'
;FGWLGQAAFFAFLYALGFMLVAEWFFWDEFGTRFNFIAVDYLVYGTEVTRNIYESYPVIRLLACIFAASVVVFLGLRKTLAELFRVRESFRSRLAAASGIGVAFIAAVALVGQSPRDAFVNNYARELASNGPYQLVGAFRNNTLDYDTFYARGDEEDLSRLAKLSVAKNPDEGERFDISRSIHAGGRERQLNVILISIESLSAEFMTRFGNKEGITPFMDGLAKESLFFSSLFATGTRTDRGLEAITLSIPPTPGRSL
;
A
#
# COMPACT_ATOMS: atom_id res chain seq x y z
N PHE A 1 -4.41 -15.69 38.43
CA PHE A 1 -3.55 -15.68 37.22
C PHE A 1 -4.14 -16.53 36.06
N GLY A 2 -4.82 -17.66 36.34
CA GLY A 2 -5.36 -18.53 35.26
C GLY A 2 -6.40 -17.88 34.37
N TRP A 3 -7.27 -17.02 34.92
CA TRP A 3 -8.28 -16.33 34.13
C TRP A 3 -7.68 -15.24 33.20
N LEU A 4 -6.61 -14.57 33.65
CA LEU A 4 -5.88 -13.61 32.81
C LEU A 4 -5.22 -14.30 31.61
N GLY A 5 -4.62 -15.48 31.82
CA GLY A 5 -4.04 -16.25 30.72
C GLY A 5 -5.09 -16.73 29.72
N GLN A 6 -6.27 -17.17 30.22
CA GLN A 6 -7.38 -17.56 29.35
C GLN A 6 -7.94 -16.36 28.56
N ALA A 7 -8.08 -15.20 29.22
CA ALA A 7 -8.53 -13.98 28.55
C ALA A 7 -7.54 -13.52 27.48
N ALA A 8 -6.23 -13.55 27.79
CA ALA A 8 -5.18 -13.22 26.83
C ALA A 8 -5.17 -14.17 25.62
N PHE A 9 -5.38 -15.48 25.87
CA PHE A 9 -5.48 -16.46 24.79
C PHE A 9 -6.72 -16.22 23.93
N PHE A 10 -7.86 -15.92 24.53
CA PHE A 10 -9.07 -15.57 23.78
C PHE A 10 -8.86 -14.31 22.92
N ALA A 11 -8.27 -13.25 23.49
CA ALA A 11 -7.94 -12.04 22.77
C ALA A 11 -6.98 -12.32 21.60
N PHE A 12 -6.01 -13.19 21.78
CA PHE A 12 -5.10 -13.64 20.72
C PHE A 12 -5.86 -14.37 19.59
N LEU A 13 -6.76 -15.30 19.93
CA LEU A 13 -7.58 -16.00 18.93
C LEU A 13 -8.45 -15.03 18.13
N TYR A 14 -9.07 -14.07 18.80
CA TYR A 14 -9.89 -13.05 18.16
C TYR A 14 -9.05 -12.15 17.23
N ALA A 15 -7.90 -11.69 17.69
CA ALA A 15 -6.98 -10.88 16.90
C ALA A 15 -6.43 -11.65 15.69
N LEU A 16 -6.10 -12.94 15.86
CA LEU A 16 -5.66 -13.79 14.77
C LEU A 16 -6.78 -13.99 13.73
N GLY A 17 -8.01 -14.27 14.18
CA GLY A 17 -9.17 -14.39 13.30
C GLY A 17 -9.45 -13.10 12.54
N PHE A 18 -9.37 -11.96 13.21
CA PHE A 18 -9.48 -10.64 12.57
C PHE A 18 -8.41 -10.43 11.50
N MET A 19 -7.15 -10.73 11.83
CA MET A 19 -6.04 -10.55 10.90
C MET A 19 -6.18 -11.43 9.64
N LEU A 20 -6.63 -12.70 9.80
CA LEU A 20 -6.86 -13.60 8.68
C LEU A 20 -7.99 -13.11 7.76
N VAL A 21 -9.08 -12.62 8.33
CA VAL A 21 -10.21 -12.09 7.56
C VAL A 21 -9.84 -10.77 6.88
N ALA A 22 -9.14 -9.88 7.58
CA ALA A 22 -8.67 -8.62 7.03
C ALA A 22 -7.69 -8.85 5.87
N GLU A 23 -6.77 -9.81 6.00
CA GLU A 23 -5.84 -10.18 4.94
C GLU A 23 -6.55 -10.79 3.74
N TRP A 24 -7.59 -11.60 3.96
CA TRP A 24 -8.41 -12.15 2.88
C TRP A 24 -9.07 -11.04 2.06
N PHE A 25 -9.76 -10.08 2.71
CA PHE A 25 -10.38 -8.96 2.01
C PHE A 25 -9.37 -8.05 1.31
N PHE A 26 -8.22 -7.83 1.94
CA PHE A 26 -7.15 -7.05 1.32
C PHE A 26 -6.62 -7.75 0.06
N TRP A 27 -6.48 -9.08 0.10
CA TRP A 27 -6.08 -9.85 -1.07
C TRP A 27 -7.13 -9.81 -2.18
N ASP A 28 -8.41 -9.93 -1.82
CA ASP A 28 -9.51 -9.89 -2.78
C ASP A 28 -9.59 -8.54 -3.51
N GLU A 29 -9.34 -7.45 -2.80
CA GLU A 29 -9.36 -6.08 -3.35
C GLU A 29 -8.12 -5.73 -4.15
N PHE A 30 -6.93 -6.08 -3.66
CA PHE A 30 -5.66 -5.60 -4.20
C PHE A 30 -4.82 -6.68 -4.91
N GLY A 31 -5.17 -7.95 -4.81
CA GLY A 31 -4.41 -9.06 -5.39
C GLY A 31 -3.01 -9.25 -4.79
N THR A 32 -2.74 -8.65 -3.63
CA THR A 32 -1.44 -8.68 -2.95
C THR A 32 -1.59 -8.92 -1.45
N ARG A 33 -0.51 -9.34 -0.78
CA ARG A 33 -0.44 -9.33 0.69
C ARG A 33 -0.44 -7.91 1.24
N PHE A 34 -0.60 -7.77 2.56
CA PHE A 34 -0.45 -6.47 3.21
C PHE A 34 0.83 -5.77 2.80
N ASN A 35 0.71 -4.52 2.41
CA ASN A 35 1.80 -3.68 1.96
C ASN A 35 1.59 -2.24 2.49
N PHE A 36 2.26 -1.27 1.89
CA PHE A 36 2.14 0.14 2.27
C PHE A 36 0.70 0.67 2.17
N ILE A 37 -0.15 0.15 1.29
CA ILE A 37 -1.57 0.55 1.19
C ILE A 37 -2.30 0.21 2.49
N ALA A 38 -2.02 -0.96 3.09
CA ALA A 38 -2.59 -1.32 4.38
C ALA A 38 -2.13 -0.38 5.50
N VAL A 39 -0.88 0.10 5.45
CA VAL A 39 -0.36 1.10 6.40
C VAL A 39 -1.06 2.43 6.22
N ASP A 40 -1.31 2.87 4.99
CA ASP A 40 -2.06 4.10 4.72
C ASP A 40 -3.49 4.00 5.25
N TYR A 41 -4.13 2.85 5.12
CA TYR A 41 -5.45 2.60 5.69
C TYR A 41 -5.48 2.76 7.21
N LEU A 42 -4.37 2.47 7.89
CA LEU A 42 -4.25 2.74 9.32
C LEU A 42 -3.99 4.21 9.64
N VAL A 43 -3.28 4.93 8.77
CA VAL A 43 -2.93 6.34 8.96
C VAL A 43 -4.11 7.27 8.63
N TYR A 44 -4.80 7.01 7.51
CA TYR A 44 -5.97 7.79 7.06
C TYR A 44 -7.30 7.18 7.54
N GLY A 45 -7.32 6.75 8.80
CA GLY A 45 -8.34 5.88 9.37
C GLY A 45 -9.79 6.33 9.30
N THR A 46 -10.11 7.63 9.25
CA THR A 46 -11.51 8.11 9.28
C THR A 46 -12.24 7.86 7.97
N GLU A 47 -11.64 8.21 6.86
CA GLU A 47 -12.24 8.06 5.52
C GLU A 47 -12.31 6.58 5.12
N VAL A 48 -11.21 5.87 5.35
CA VAL A 48 -11.13 4.43 5.05
C VAL A 48 -12.09 3.62 5.90
N THR A 49 -12.21 3.92 7.19
CA THR A 49 -13.16 3.24 8.07
C THR A 49 -14.59 3.41 7.57
N ARG A 50 -14.95 4.61 7.12
CA ARG A 50 -16.26 4.86 6.54
C ARG A 50 -16.49 4.03 5.28
N ASN A 51 -15.54 4.01 4.35
CA ASN A 51 -15.64 3.23 3.12
C ASN A 51 -15.78 1.72 3.41
N ILE A 52 -15.01 1.19 4.38
CA ILE A 52 -15.11 -0.20 4.80
C ILE A 52 -16.52 -0.52 5.35
N TYR A 53 -17.09 0.37 6.18
CA TYR A 53 -18.43 0.18 6.72
C TYR A 53 -19.54 0.26 5.64
N GLU A 54 -19.35 1.08 4.62
CA GLU A 54 -20.27 1.20 3.49
C GLU A 54 -20.17 0.00 2.53
N SER A 55 -18.97 -0.56 2.35
CA SER A 55 -18.73 -1.66 1.39
C SER A 55 -18.93 -3.05 1.97
N TYR A 56 -18.69 -3.24 3.27
CA TYR A 56 -18.69 -4.56 3.90
C TYR A 56 -19.59 -4.63 5.13
N PRO A 57 -20.22 -5.79 5.41
CA PRO A 57 -21.03 -5.99 6.62
C PRO A 57 -20.14 -6.19 7.86
N VAL A 58 -19.38 -5.19 8.25
CA VAL A 58 -18.31 -5.23 9.27
C VAL A 58 -18.80 -5.85 10.59
N ILE A 59 -19.96 -5.42 11.08
CA ILE A 59 -20.51 -5.93 12.36
C ILE A 59 -20.77 -7.43 12.29
N ARG A 60 -21.29 -7.94 11.16
CA ARG A 60 -21.53 -9.37 10.98
C ARG A 60 -20.22 -10.16 10.93
N LEU A 61 -19.22 -9.63 10.23
CA LEU A 61 -17.88 -10.23 10.14
C LEU A 61 -17.22 -10.32 11.52
N LEU A 62 -17.23 -9.23 12.29
CA LEU A 62 -16.69 -9.22 13.65
C LEU A 62 -17.45 -10.18 14.57
N ALA A 63 -18.76 -10.28 14.45
CA ALA A 63 -19.56 -11.24 15.21
C ALA A 63 -19.24 -12.70 14.83
N CYS A 64 -19.03 -12.99 13.53
CA CYS A 64 -18.61 -14.32 13.08
C CYS A 64 -17.21 -14.69 13.60
N ILE A 65 -16.25 -13.76 13.56
CA ILE A 65 -14.91 -13.97 14.10
C ILE A 65 -14.99 -14.23 15.62
N PHE A 66 -15.82 -13.45 16.33
CA PHE A 66 -16.02 -13.63 17.76
C PHE A 66 -16.61 -15.00 18.07
N ALA A 67 -17.68 -15.40 17.37
CA ALA A 67 -18.31 -16.71 17.55
C ALA A 67 -17.33 -17.86 17.27
N ALA A 68 -16.56 -17.77 16.18
CA ALA A 68 -15.53 -18.75 15.85
C ALA A 68 -14.46 -18.83 16.95
N SER A 69 -14.00 -17.69 17.45
CA SER A 69 -13.03 -17.61 18.55
C SER A 69 -13.58 -18.22 19.84
N VAL A 70 -14.87 -18.01 20.14
CA VAL A 70 -15.54 -18.65 21.28
C VAL A 70 -15.57 -20.17 21.12
N VAL A 71 -15.93 -20.69 19.95
CA VAL A 71 -15.98 -22.13 19.68
C VAL A 71 -14.60 -22.77 19.89
N VAL A 72 -13.56 -22.18 19.30
CA VAL A 72 -12.17 -22.67 19.44
C VAL A 72 -11.73 -22.60 20.92
N PHE A 73 -12.01 -21.49 21.57
CA PHE A 73 -11.68 -21.31 22.99
C PHE A 73 -12.36 -22.33 23.88
N LEU A 74 -13.66 -22.57 23.68
CA LEU A 74 -14.41 -23.57 24.46
C LEU A 74 -13.89 -24.98 24.23
N GLY A 75 -13.49 -25.32 22.99
CA GLY A 75 -12.85 -26.59 22.66
C GLY A 75 -11.52 -26.79 23.38
N LEU A 76 -10.73 -25.74 23.50
CA LEU A 76 -9.38 -25.78 24.09
C LEU A 76 -9.35 -25.46 25.60
N ARG A 77 -10.48 -25.00 26.20
CA ARG A 77 -10.48 -24.49 27.59
C ARG A 77 -10.01 -25.50 28.64
N LYS A 78 -10.29 -26.79 28.45
CA LYS A 78 -9.87 -27.85 29.37
C LYS A 78 -8.35 -27.99 29.35
N THR A 79 -7.77 -28.12 28.17
CA THR A 79 -6.31 -28.20 27.98
C THR A 79 -5.60 -26.96 28.52
N LEU A 80 -6.15 -25.78 28.27
CA LEU A 80 -5.63 -24.53 28.82
C LEU A 80 -5.69 -24.50 30.34
N ALA A 81 -6.81 -24.96 30.95
CA ALA A 81 -6.95 -25.00 32.39
C ALA A 81 -5.94 -25.95 33.03
N GLU A 82 -5.63 -27.06 32.37
CA GLU A 82 -4.59 -28.00 32.81
C GLU A 82 -3.19 -27.38 32.73
N LEU A 83 -2.85 -26.75 31.62
CA LEU A 83 -1.59 -26.04 31.41
C LEU A 83 -1.37 -24.93 32.46
N PHE A 84 -2.41 -24.16 32.81
CA PHE A 84 -2.30 -23.10 33.82
C PHE A 84 -2.30 -23.61 35.25
N ARG A 85 -2.59 -24.92 35.53
CA ARG A 85 -2.48 -25.55 36.83
C ARG A 85 -1.07 -26.01 37.16
N VAL A 86 -0.24 -26.22 36.14
CA VAL A 86 1.16 -26.65 36.35
C VAL A 86 1.93 -25.56 37.07
N ARG A 87 2.45 -25.89 38.24
CA ARG A 87 3.27 -24.98 39.07
C ARG A 87 4.74 -25.21 38.79
N GLU A 88 5.21 -24.56 37.73
CA GLU A 88 6.64 -24.53 37.46
C GLU A 88 7.41 -23.55 38.37
N SER A 89 8.68 -23.84 38.63
CA SER A 89 9.55 -22.95 39.40
C SER A 89 9.74 -21.61 38.65
N PHE A 90 10.00 -20.53 39.36
CA PHE A 90 10.27 -19.23 38.74
C PHE A 90 11.43 -19.30 37.72
N ARG A 91 12.48 -20.08 38.07
CA ARG A 91 13.66 -20.27 37.19
C ARG A 91 13.28 -20.96 35.86
N SER A 92 12.44 -22.01 35.90
CA SER A 92 11.96 -22.73 34.72
C SER A 92 11.14 -21.80 33.82
N ARG A 93 10.23 -21.03 34.43
CA ARG A 93 9.41 -20.04 33.68
C ARG A 93 10.25 -18.93 33.07
N LEU A 94 11.24 -18.43 33.81
CA LEU A 94 12.14 -17.40 33.30
C LEU A 94 13.00 -17.94 32.14
N ALA A 95 13.52 -19.15 32.27
CA ALA A 95 14.31 -19.79 31.22
C ALA A 95 13.47 -20.01 29.94
N ALA A 96 12.23 -20.50 30.10
CA ALA A 96 11.32 -20.68 28.96
C ALA A 96 10.95 -19.33 28.30
N ALA A 97 10.62 -18.32 29.10
CA ALA A 97 10.30 -16.98 28.59
C ALA A 97 11.50 -16.34 27.88
N SER A 98 12.70 -16.48 28.45
CA SER A 98 13.94 -15.99 27.85
C SER A 98 14.25 -16.74 26.54
N GLY A 99 14.06 -18.06 26.49
CA GLY A 99 14.23 -18.86 25.28
C GLY A 99 13.30 -18.43 24.16
N ILE A 100 12.01 -18.23 24.47
CA ILE A 100 11.02 -17.71 23.51
C ILE A 100 11.40 -16.28 23.07
N GLY A 101 11.81 -15.42 24.00
CA GLY A 101 12.24 -14.06 23.70
C GLY A 101 13.45 -14.03 22.78
N VAL A 102 14.47 -14.86 23.04
CA VAL A 102 15.65 -14.98 22.17
C VAL A 102 15.26 -15.52 20.79
N ALA A 103 14.42 -16.56 20.73
CA ALA A 103 13.93 -17.10 19.46
C ALA A 103 13.14 -16.07 18.66
N PHE A 104 12.31 -15.26 19.32
CA PHE A 104 11.58 -14.16 18.67
C PHE A 104 12.52 -13.07 18.13
N ILE A 105 13.51 -12.65 18.94
CA ILE A 105 14.51 -11.65 18.51
C ILE A 105 15.33 -12.21 17.34
N ALA A 106 15.75 -13.47 17.41
CA ALA A 106 16.47 -14.13 16.34
C ALA A 106 15.62 -14.22 15.06
N ALA A 107 14.34 -14.57 15.18
CA ALA A 107 13.44 -14.60 14.03
C ALA A 107 13.30 -13.19 13.39
N VAL A 108 13.12 -12.14 14.18
CA VAL A 108 13.03 -10.76 13.67
C VAL A 108 14.34 -10.30 13.02
N ALA A 109 15.48 -10.73 13.53
CA ALA A 109 16.80 -10.35 13.02
C ALA A 109 17.23 -11.14 11.78
N LEU A 110 16.89 -12.44 11.71
CA LEU A 110 17.37 -13.35 10.68
C LEU A 110 16.38 -13.58 9.54
N VAL A 111 15.08 -13.46 9.80
CA VAL A 111 14.05 -13.63 8.77
C VAL A 111 13.88 -12.30 8.04
N GLY A 112 14.51 -12.22 6.86
CA GLY A 112 14.39 -11.08 5.94
C GLY A 112 13.39 -11.33 4.83
N GLN A 113 13.31 -10.40 3.87
CA GLN A 113 12.46 -10.49 2.67
C GLN A 113 13.10 -11.35 1.55
N SER A 114 14.40 -11.65 1.64
CA SER A 114 15.17 -12.34 0.61
C SER A 114 14.57 -13.66 0.12
N PRO A 115 13.93 -14.52 0.93
CA PRO A 115 13.27 -15.73 0.42
C PRO A 115 12.10 -15.42 -0.54
N ARG A 116 11.40 -14.33 -0.32
CA ARG A 116 10.34 -13.82 -1.20
C ARG A 116 10.92 -13.35 -2.53
N ASP A 117 12.02 -12.61 -2.49
CA ASP A 117 12.63 -11.98 -3.66
C ASP A 117 13.31 -12.98 -4.60
N ALA A 118 13.47 -14.22 -4.18
CA ALA A 118 13.95 -15.32 -5.04
C ALA A 118 12.94 -15.69 -6.16
N PHE A 119 11.67 -15.30 -6.03
CA PHE A 119 10.65 -15.58 -7.04
C PHE A 119 10.57 -14.45 -8.07
N VAL A 120 10.73 -14.79 -9.35
CA VAL A 120 10.63 -13.85 -10.47
C VAL A 120 9.16 -13.42 -10.72
N ASN A 121 8.23 -14.35 -10.52
CA ASN A 121 6.80 -14.11 -10.70
C ASN A 121 6.23 -13.38 -9.48
N ASN A 122 5.62 -12.21 -9.69
CA ASN A 122 5.03 -11.40 -8.61
C ASN A 122 3.95 -12.14 -7.81
N TYR A 123 3.11 -12.93 -8.48
CA TYR A 123 2.08 -13.71 -7.80
C TYR A 123 2.67 -14.78 -6.89
N ALA A 124 3.69 -15.50 -7.36
CA ALA A 124 4.42 -16.48 -6.54
C ALA A 124 5.13 -15.79 -5.35
N ARG A 125 5.68 -14.60 -5.58
CA ARG A 125 6.30 -13.77 -4.55
C ARG A 125 5.30 -13.39 -3.45
N GLU A 126 4.10 -12.96 -3.83
CA GLU A 126 3.04 -12.63 -2.86
C GLU A 126 2.55 -13.86 -2.10
N LEU A 127 2.39 -15.01 -2.76
CA LEU A 127 2.01 -16.26 -2.10
C LEU A 127 3.07 -16.75 -1.10
N ALA A 128 4.35 -16.57 -1.41
CA ALA A 128 5.46 -16.93 -0.51
C ALA A 128 5.59 -15.98 0.70
N SER A 129 4.87 -14.86 0.69
CA SER A 129 4.93 -13.85 1.74
C SER A 129 4.02 -14.19 2.91
N ASN A 130 4.32 -13.61 4.09
CA ASN A 130 3.47 -13.65 5.27
C ASN A 130 2.84 -12.26 5.47
N GLY A 131 1.51 -12.14 5.43
CA GLY A 131 0.80 -10.87 5.48
C GLY A 131 1.08 -10.03 6.74
N PRO A 132 0.93 -10.55 7.96
CA PRO A 132 1.29 -9.84 9.17
C PRO A 132 2.75 -9.35 9.21
N TYR A 133 3.69 -10.16 8.72
CA TYR A 133 5.09 -9.78 8.63
C TYR A 133 5.30 -8.64 7.62
N GLN A 134 4.63 -8.71 6.47
CA GLN A 134 4.66 -7.66 5.45
C GLN A 134 4.07 -6.35 5.97
N LEU A 135 2.98 -6.40 6.75
CA LEU A 135 2.39 -5.22 7.37
C LEU A 135 3.37 -4.52 8.31
N VAL A 136 4.05 -5.29 9.18
CA VAL A 136 5.06 -4.73 10.09
C VAL A 136 6.25 -4.19 9.30
N GLY A 137 6.70 -4.89 8.27
CA GLY A 137 7.75 -4.45 7.36
C GLY A 137 7.40 -3.13 6.66
N ALA A 138 6.20 -3.06 6.10
CA ALA A 138 5.68 -1.87 5.44
C ALA A 138 5.54 -0.67 6.41
N PHE A 139 5.06 -0.92 7.64
CA PHE A 139 4.96 0.13 8.67
C PHE A 139 6.33 0.70 9.06
N ARG A 140 7.34 -0.17 9.21
CA ARG A 140 8.70 0.26 9.55
C ARG A 140 9.40 0.98 8.41
N ASN A 141 9.15 0.55 7.17
CA ASN A 141 9.79 1.05 5.96
C ASN A 141 8.82 1.89 5.11
N ASN A 142 7.90 2.65 5.76
CA ASN A 142 6.89 3.46 5.08
C ASN A 142 7.52 4.63 4.29
N THR A 143 8.48 4.29 3.45
CA THR A 143 9.14 5.18 2.49
C THR A 143 9.06 4.53 1.12
N LEU A 144 8.83 5.35 0.09
CA LEU A 144 8.91 4.87 -1.29
C LEU A 144 10.36 4.44 -1.56
N ASP A 145 10.58 3.15 -1.76
CA ASP A 145 11.87 2.64 -2.20
C ASP A 145 12.03 2.89 -3.70
N TYR A 146 12.74 3.96 -4.02
CA TYR A 146 12.97 4.36 -5.40
C TYR A 146 13.67 3.29 -6.23
N ASP A 147 14.58 2.55 -5.59
CA ASP A 147 15.38 1.52 -6.25
C ASP A 147 14.56 0.31 -6.67
N THR A 148 13.47 0.05 -5.94
CA THR A 148 12.56 -1.05 -6.26
C THR A 148 11.55 -0.68 -7.35
N PHE A 149 11.11 0.58 -7.41
CA PHE A 149 9.99 0.98 -8.26
C PHE A 149 10.39 1.73 -9.52
N TYR A 150 11.56 2.35 -9.55
CA TYR A 150 12.00 3.18 -10.67
C TYR A 150 13.29 2.66 -11.29
N ALA A 151 13.35 2.72 -12.62
CA ALA A 151 14.57 2.40 -13.35
C ALA A 151 15.66 3.42 -12.99
N ARG A 152 16.84 2.93 -12.66
CA ARG A 152 18.04 3.75 -12.50
C ARG A 152 18.83 3.80 -13.78
N GLY A 153 19.60 4.87 -13.96
CA GLY A 153 20.53 5.04 -15.04
C GLY A 153 21.77 5.78 -14.56
N ASP A 154 22.77 5.87 -15.42
CA ASP A 154 23.92 6.71 -15.18
C ASP A 154 23.49 8.18 -15.08
N GLU A 155 24.06 8.91 -14.11
CA GLU A 155 23.65 10.30 -13.86
C GLU A 155 23.95 11.23 -15.05
N GLU A 156 24.96 10.95 -15.84
CA GLU A 156 25.31 11.75 -17.01
C GLU A 156 24.30 11.52 -18.13
N ASP A 157 23.93 10.25 -18.37
CA ASP A 157 22.88 9.90 -19.34
C ASP A 157 21.53 10.45 -18.93
N LEU A 158 21.17 10.36 -17.63
CA LEU A 158 19.92 10.91 -17.11
C LEU A 158 19.87 12.43 -17.25
N SER A 159 20.97 13.13 -16.94
CA SER A 159 21.08 14.58 -17.13
C SER A 159 20.90 14.97 -18.60
N ARG A 160 21.55 14.26 -19.49
CA ARG A 160 21.44 14.46 -20.94
C ARG A 160 20.01 14.26 -21.43
N LEU A 161 19.37 13.16 -21.02
CA LEU A 161 17.97 12.86 -21.38
C LEU A 161 17.02 13.93 -20.83
N ALA A 162 17.22 14.37 -19.57
CA ALA A 162 16.40 15.42 -18.98
C ALA A 162 16.48 16.74 -19.75
N LYS A 163 17.68 17.17 -20.14
CA LYS A 163 17.89 18.37 -20.96
C LYS A 163 17.26 18.23 -22.35
N LEU A 164 17.44 17.09 -23.01
CA LEU A 164 16.82 16.80 -24.30
C LEU A 164 15.29 16.82 -24.24
N SER A 165 14.69 16.32 -23.14
CA SER A 165 13.24 16.31 -22.95
C SER A 165 12.61 17.70 -22.93
N VAL A 166 13.37 18.72 -22.55
CA VAL A 166 12.97 20.13 -22.56
C VAL A 166 13.57 20.92 -23.74
N ALA A 167 14.06 20.25 -24.76
CA ALA A 167 14.70 20.84 -25.94
C ALA A 167 15.88 21.78 -25.61
N LYS A 168 16.64 21.45 -24.54
CA LYS A 168 17.84 22.16 -24.13
C LYS A 168 19.09 21.44 -24.63
N ASN A 169 20.15 22.16 -24.91
CA ASN A 169 21.43 21.56 -25.30
C ASN A 169 22.00 20.72 -24.14
N PRO A 170 22.25 19.42 -24.34
CA PRO A 170 22.73 18.54 -23.27
C PRO A 170 24.09 18.95 -22.70
N ASP A 171 24.92 19.60 -23.49
CA ASP A 171 26.30 19.93 -23.16
C ASP A 171 26.45 21.32 -22.49
N GLU A 172 25.33 22.08 -22.34
CA GLU A 172 25.32 23.41 -21.77
C GLU A 172 24.74 23.45 -20.34
N GLY A 173 25.28 24.33 -19.51
CA GLY A 173 24.80 24.60 -18.14
C GLY A 173 25.17 23.52 -17.12
N GLU A 174 24.61 23.68 -15.93
CA GLU A 174 24.84 22.74 -14.82
C GLU A 174 24.16 21.36 -15.08
N ARG A 175 24.67 20.33 -14.39
CA ARG A 175 24.06 19.01 -14.40
C ARG A 175 22.61 19.09 -13.92
N PHE A 176 21.68 18.49 -14.64
CA PHE A 176 20.24 18.52 -14.36
C PHE A 176 19.56 19.91 -14.44
N ASP A 177 20.23 20.94 -14.95
CA ASP A 177 19.56 22.21 -15.19
C ASP A 177 18.60 22.09 -16.40
N ILE A 178 17.31 21.95 -16.11
CA ILE A 178 16.21 21.89 -17.08
C ILE A 178 15.46 23.23 -17.18
N SER A 179 15.95 24.29 -16.54
CA SER A 179 15.33 25.61 -16.60
C SER A 179 15.37 26.17 -18.01
N ARG A 180 14.29 26.77 -18.47
CA ARG A 180 14.16 27.39 -19.79
C ARG A 180 13.24 28.58 -19.75
N SER A 181 13.53 29.57 -20.58
CA SER A 181 12.62 30.68 -20.83
C SER A 181 11.61 30.28 -21.90
N ILE A 182 10.33 30.37 -21.59
CA ILE A 182 9.24 30.12 -22.55
C ILE A 182 8.75 31.47 -23.05
N HIS A 183 8.95 31.72 -24.34
CA HIS A 183 8.43 32.90 -25.00
C HIS A 183 7.16 32.53 -25.73
N ALA A 184 6.02 32.92 -25.20
CA ALA A 184 4.74 32.76 -25.88
C ALA A 184 4.64 33.83 -26.98
N GLY A 185 4.38 33.40 -28.21
CA GLY A 185 4.07 34.33 -29.31
C GLY A 185 2.61 34.79 -29.20
N GLY A 186 2.39 36.09 -29.35
CA GLY A 186 1.07 36.69 -29.43
C GLY A 186 0.65 37.46 -28.18
N ARG A 187 -0.56 38.05 -28.26
CA ARG A 187 -1.12 38.84 -27.17
C ARG A 187 -1.62 37.95 -26.04
N GLU A 188 -1.32 38.29 -24.82
CA GLU A 188 -1.84 37.62 -23.62
C GLU A 188 -3.38 37.56 -23.66
N ARG A 189 -3.92 36.37 -23.44
CA ARG A 189 -5.35 36.13 -23.32
C ARG A 189 -5.69 35.89 -21.86
N GLN A 190 -6.49 36.76 -21.27
CA GLN A 190 -6.98 36.61 -19.91
C GLN A 190 -8.15 35.61 -19.89
N LEU A 191 -7.82 34.33 -19.98
CA LEU A 191 -8.77 33.22 -19.93
C LEU A 191 -8.89 32.67 -18.52
N ASN A 192 -10.11 32.28 -18.15
CA ASN A 192 -10.33 31.49 -16.95
C ASN A 192 -9.91 30.03 -17.24
N VAL A 193 -9.18 29.44 -16.30
CA VAL A 193 -8.78 28.03 -16.37
C VAL A 193 -9.50 27.27 -15.27
N ILE A 194 -10.24 26.22 -15.65
CA ILE A 194 -10.92 25.31 -14.72
C ILE A 194 -10.22 23.97 -14.83
N LEU A 195 -9.60 23.52 -13.75
CA LEU A 195 -8.98 22.20 -13.63
C LEU A 195 -9.97 21.28 -12.91
N ILE A 196 -10.37 20.20 -13.59
CA ILE A 196 -11.24 19.17 -13.02
C ILE A 196 -10.42 17.90 -12.83
N SER A 197 -10.14 17.56 -11.57
CA SER A 197 -9.47 16.30 -11.22
C SER A 197 -10.53 15.31 -10.73
N ILE A 198 -10.56 14.14 -11.35
CA ILE A 198 -11.54 13.09 -11.01
C ILE A 198 -10.80 11.92 -10.39
N GLU A 199 -11.13 11.63 -9.13
CA GLU A 199 -10.53 10.54 -8.37
C GLU A 199 -10.87 9.19 -9.00
N SER A 200 -9.88 8.30 -9.07
CA SER A 200 -10.01 6.89 -9.49
C SER A 200 -10.61 6.68 -10.90
N LEU A 201 -10.63 7.70 -11.74
CA LEU A 201 -11.10 7.56 -13.11
C LEU A 201 -10.00 6.94 -13.99
N SER A 202 -10.14 5.65 -14.28
CA SER A 202 -9.28 4.94 -15.22
C SER A 202 -9.70 5.13 -16.67
N ALA A 203 -8.74 5.11 -17.58
CA ALA A 203 -8.99 5.04 -19.02
C ALA A 203 -9.84 3.82 -19.42
N GLU A 204 -9.81 2.75 -18.64
CA GLU A 204 -10.61 1.53 -18.83
C GLU A 204 -12.12 1.80 -18.85
N PHE A 205 -12.59 2.87 -18.23
CA PHE A 205 -14.01 3.25 -18.23
C PHE A 205 -14.46 3.89 -19.55
N MET A 206 -13.54 4.35 -20.38
CA MET A 206 -13.85 5.05 -21.62
C MET A 206 -13.98 4.08 -22.81
N THR A 207 -14.97 4.32 -23.65
CA THR A 207 -15.21 3.52 -24.88
C THR A 207 -14.01 3.55 -25.82
N ARG A 208 -13.29 4.67 -25.87
CA ARG A 208 -12.07 4.84 -26.69
C ARG A 208 -10.96 3.85 -26.34
N PHE A 209 -10.89 3.40 -25.09
CA PHE A 209 -9.90 2.43 -24.63
C PHE A 209 -10.45 0.99 -24.53
N GLY A 210 -11.63 0.75 -25.11
CA GLY A 210 -12.18 -0.59 -25.27
C GLY A 210 -13.31 -0.95 -24.32
N ASN A 211 -13.77 -0.03 -23.48
CA ASN A 211 -14.96 -0.26 -22.67
C ASN A 211 -16.20 -0.41 -23.55
N LYS A 212 -16.95 -1.48 -23.36
CA LYS A 212 -18.15 -1.79 -24.15
C LYS A 212 -19.46 -1.42 -23.45
N GLU A 213 -19.39 -1.02 -22.19
CA GLU A 213 -20.56 -0.74 -21.36
C GLU A 213 -21.09 0.69 -21.53
N GLY A 214 -20.31 1.57 -22.15
CA GLY A 214 -20.71 2.95 -22.46
C GLY A 214 -20.99 3.79 -21.22
N ILE A 215 -20.27 3.56 -20.12
CA ILE A 215 -20.50 4.20 -18.81
C ILE A 215 -20.01 5.64 -18.72
N THR A 216 -19.21 6.10 -19.70
CA THR A 216 -18.68 7.48 -19.76
C THR A 216 -19.09 8.24 -21.02
N PRO A 217 -20.39 8.30 -21.40
CA PRO A 217 -20.83 8.82 -22.69
C PRO A 217 -20.47 10.29 -22.92
N PHE A 218 -20.54 11.12 -21.88
CA PHE A 218 -20.20 12.54 -21.95
C PHE A 218 -18.70 12.78 -22.13
N MET A 219 -17.85 12.00 -21.43
CA MET A 219 -16.39 12.08 -21.60
C MET A 219 -15.95 11.57 -22.96
N ASP A 220 -16.54 10.48 -23.43
CA ASP A 220 -16.29 9.96 -24.77
C ASP A 220 -16.71 10.96 -25.87
N GLY A 221 -17.78 11.72 -25.63
CA GLY A 221 -18.20 12.83 -26.48
C GLY A 221 -17.19 13.97 -26.48
N LEU A 222 -16.82 14.44 -25.27
CA LEU A 222 -15.85 15.54 -25.08
C LEU A 222 -14.48 15.19 -25.67
N ALA A 223 -14.03 13.95 -25.56
CA ALA A 223 -12.77 13.48 -26.13
C ALA A 223 -12.70 13.60 -27.67
N LYS A 224 -13.83 13.62 -28.35
CA LYS A 224 -13.91 13.81 -29.83
C LYS A 224 -13.80 15.26 -30.27
N GLU A 225 -14.15 16.19 -29.35
CA GLU A 225 -14.27 17.63 -29.65
C GLU A 225 -13.17 18.47 -29.03
N SER A 226 -12.23 17.83 -28.27
CA SER A 226 -11.19 18.49 -27.51
C SER A 226 -9.80 18.00 -27.89
N LEU A 227 -8.77 18.69 -27.37
CA LEU A 227 -7.41 18.16 -27.38
C LEU A 227 -7.33 17.01 -26.37
N PHE A 228 -7.22 15.79 -26.88
CA PHE A 228 -7.20 14.59 -26.07
C PHE A 228 -5.83 13.92 -26.09
N PHE A 229 -5.24 13.72 -24.91
CA PHE A 229 -3.98 13.03 -24.74
C PHE A 229 -4.22 11.53 -24.57
N SER A 230 -4.00 10.74 -25.62
CA SER A 230 -4.26 9.29 -25.63
C SER A 230 -3.22 8.45 -24.90
N SER A 231 -2.07 9.03 -24.59
CA SER A 231 -0.96 8.35 -23.91
C SER A 231 -0.53 9.12 -22.66
N LEU A 232 -1.50 9.60 -21.87
CA LEU A 232 -1.26 10.25 -20.60
C LEU A 232 -1.25 9.19 -19.50
N PHE A 233 -0.18 9.15 -18.72
CA PHE A 233 0.00 8.22 -17.62
C PHE A 233 0.07 8.98 -16.29
N ALA A 234 -0.53 8.41 -15.25
CA ALA A 234 -0.35 8.93 -13.91
C ALA A 234 1.12 8.75 -13.47
N THR A 235 1.69 9.77 -12.84
CA THR A 235 3.07 9.74 -12.36
C THR A 235 3.21 9.08 -10.99
N GLY A 236 2.09 8.83 -10.30
CA GLY A 236 2.04 8.18 -9.00
C GLY A 236 0.84 7.27 -8.87
N THR A 237 0.93 6.32 -7.96
CA THR A 237 -0.12 5.33 -7.68
C THR A 237 -1.09 5.77 -6.58
N ARG A 238 -0.92 6.96 -6.03
CA ARG A 238 -1.73 7.51 -4.94
C ARG A 238 -2.24 8.90 -5.30
N THR A 239 -3.36 9.29 -4.71
CA THR A 239 -4.01 10.59 -4.91
C THR A 239 -3.09 11.76 -4.57
N ASP A 240 -2.41 11.70 -3.42
CA ASP A 240 -1.47 12.73 -2.97
C ASP A 240 -0.35 12.96 -3.99
N ARG A 241 0.25 11.88 -4.51
CA ARG A 241 1.29 11.94 -5.55
C ARG A 241 0.76 12.44 -6.89
N GLY A 242 -0.45 12.03 -7.26
CA GLY A 242 -1.12 12.52 -8.46
C GLY A 242 -1.41 14.01 -8.36
N LEU A 243 -1.87 14.49 -7.21
CA LEU A 243 -2.14 15.92 -6.98
C LEU A 243 -0.86 16.76 -6.99
N GLU A 244 0.24 16.28 -6.39
CA GLU A 244 1.56 16.95 -6.48
C GLU A 244 2.00 17.11 -7.94
N ALA A 245 1.87 16.06 -8.74
CA ALA A 245 2.24 16.11 -10.14
C ALA A 245 1.38 17.11 -10.94
N ILE A 246 0.08 17.16 -10.68
CA ILE A 246 -0.85 18.04 -11.39
C ILE A 246 -0.68 19.50 -10.96
N THR A 247 -0.53 19.75 -9.65
CA THR A 247 -0.53 21.13 -9.10
C THR A 247 0.84 21.75 -9.07
N LEU A 248 1.88 20.97 -8.80
CA LEU A 248 3.25 21.43 -8.64
C LEU A 248 4.17 21.08 -9.81
N SER A 249 3.70 20.23 -10.74
CA SER A 249 4.52 19.67 -11.84
C SER A 249 5.75 18.92 -11.33
N ILE A 250 5.65 18.29 -10.16
CA ILE A 250 6.72 17.53 -9.52
C ILE A 250 6.43 16.04 -9.69
N PRO A 251 7.36 15.24 -10.22
CA PRO A 251 7.21 13.78 -10.22
C PRO A 251 7.26 13.25 -8.79
N PRO A 252 6.74 12.04 -8.53
CA PRO A 252 6.79 11.46 -7.19
C PRO A 252 8.22 11.42 -6.65
N THR A 253 8.41 12.00 -5.47
CA THR A 253 9.70 12.03 -4.79
C THR A 253 9.81 10.89 -3.76
N PRO A 254 11.02 10.44 -3.38
CA PRO A 254 11.20 9.51 -2.27
C PRO A 254 10.63 10.09 -0.97
N GLY A 255 10.09 9.22 -0.11
CA GLY A 255 9.59 9.63 1.19
C GLY A 255 8.10 10.01 1.19
N ARG A 256 7.73 10.94 2.04
CA ARG A 256 6.34 11.41 2.18
C ARG A 256 5.99 12.45 1.11
N SER A 257 4.71 12.59 0.85
CA SER A 257 4.13 13.69 0.08
C SER A 257 4.50 15.05 0.68
N LEU A 258 4.70 16.04 -0.16
CA LEU A 258 5.05 17.42 0.23
C LEU A 258 3.86 18.16 0.85
#